data_017559cd0ba122e700e1f467fbb31880
#
_entry.id   017559cd0ba122e700e1f467fbb31880
#
_cell.length_a   1.000
_cell.length_b   1.000
_cell.length_c   1.000
_cell.angle_alpha   90.00
_cell.angle_beta   90.00
_cell.angle_gamma   90.00
#
_symmetry.space_group_name_H-M   'P 1'
#
loop_
_entity.id
_entity.type
_entity.pdbx_description
1 polymer ?
#
loop_
_entity_poly.entity_id
_entity_poly.type
_entity_poly.pdbx_seq_one_letter_code
_entity_poly.pdbx_strand_id
1 'polypeptide(L)'
;MDKRYKIKQAIVHITYTCEHHCPMCYANAGIRKEEPSLEYLCKVIDRLLELDIKDITLVGGDPAIYTHIVELVVHAKKNGAMLSILSNTLEFNGKREDVLDFIDVYEGTIHHSDPGKHDSFCKVEGAYDKLINNLKFFSDRGKSVGVALNMIPYNYNVLADSVESIIEKGIKIDHIIMQRIIQFGRATGMNNFEISSEMLGEVLRQVESLENKYGIKVIFEDPLPFCAIDKKYYKYMHPCEWGISKISVDYKGNLSRCGADVFHSFGSVFDDVDYLWTTDDNIKAFREKKYLPVKCHECSLFFKCGGGCPISRNPEHGFTADYLSKSGKII
;
A
#
# COMPACT_ATOMS: atom_id res chain seq x y z
N MET A 1 3.33 7.88 -25.99
CA MET A 1 3.57 6.94 -24.86
C MET A 1 2.98 5.57 -25.16
N ASP A 2 3.68 4.49 -24.86
CA ASP A 2 3.13 3.13 -24.99
C ASP A 2 1.96 2.98 -24.03
N LYS A 3 0.75 2.66 -24.53
CA LYS A 3 -0.48 2.53 -23.73
C LYS A 3 -0.36 1.55 -22.56
N ARG A 4 0.61 0.62 -22.62
CA ARG A 4 0.90 -0.35 -21.54
C ARG A 4 1.45 0.32 -20.27
N TYR A 5 2.08 1.47 -20.40
CA TYR A 5 2.77 2.18 -19.32
C TYR A 5 2.11 3.51 -18.95
N LYS A 6 0.81 3.68 -19.25
CA LYS A 6 0.08 4.88 -18.81
C LYS A 6 -0.09 4.84 -17.30
N ILE A 7 0.34 5.92 -16.63
CA ILE A 7 0.07 6.10 -15.19
C ILE A 7 -1.43 6.29 -14.99
N LYS A 8 -2.01 5.51 -14.07
CA LYS A 8 -3.45 5.54 -13.76
C LYS A 8 -3.70 5.95 -12.33
N GLN A 9 -2.76 5.63 -11.42
CA GLN A 9 -2.90 5.86 -9.99
C GLN A 9 -1.64 6.49 -9.41
N ALA A 10 -1.82 7.46 -8.53
CA ALA A 10 -0.77 8.03 -7.70
C ALA A 10 -1.03 7.76 -6.21
N ILE A 11 -0.02 7.26 -5.52
CA ILE A 11 0.00 7.14 -4.06
C ILE A 11 0.78 8.35 -3.53
N VAL A 12 0.11 9.24 -2.84
CA VAL A 12 0.66 10.53 -2.40
C VAL A 12 0.89 10.53 -0.89
N HIS A 13 2.15 10.60 -0.49
CA HIS A 13 2.54 10.74 0.91
C HIS A 13 2.44 12.21 1.31
N ILE A 14 1.34 12.61 1.94
CA ILE A 14 1.11 14.02 2.28
C ILE A 14 1.81 14.46 3.57
N THR A 15 2.19 13.53 4.43
CA THR A 15 2.93 13.78 5.68
C THR A 15 3.67 12.52 6.10
N TYR A 16 4.72 12.67 6.91
CA TYR A 16 5.34 11.54 7.63
C TYR A 16 5.10 11.62 9.14
N THR A 17 4.22 12.52 9.59
CA THR A 17 3.73 12.54 10.96
C THR A 17 2.77 11.39 11.19
N CYS A 18 2.90 10.69 12.31
CA CYS A 18 2.05 9.57 12.72
C CYS A 18 2.09 9.42 14.23
N GLU A 19 0.96 9.15 14.86
CA GLU A 19 0.90 8.83 16.29
C GLU A 19 1.36 7.38 16.56
N HIS A 20 1.19 6.48 15.57
CA HIS A 20 1.62 5.10 15.68
C HIS A 20 3.14 4.96 15.53
N HIS A 21 3.69 3.96 16.22
CA HIS A 21 5.12 3.63 16.15
C HIS A 21 5.34 2.16 15.78
N CYS A 22 4.62 1.70 14.76
CA CYS A 22 4.68 0.32 14.28
C CYS A 22 6.12 -0.08 13.92
N PRO A 23 6.61 -1.25 14.37
CA PRO A 23 8.02 -1.63 14.19
C PRO A 23 8.42 -1.85 12.73
N MET A 24 7.46 -2.16 11.86
CA MET A 24 7.69 -2.47 10.44
C MET A 24 7.44 -1.29 9.49
N CYS A 25 7.23 -0.07 9.99
CA CYS A 25 6.82 1.06 9.15
C CYS A 25 7.88 1.42 8.10
N TYR A 26 7.56 1.22 6.83
CA TYR A 26 8.44 1.55 5.71
C TYR A 26 8.71 3.05 5.59
N ALA A 27 7.72 3.88 5.92
CA ALA A 27 7.84 5.35 5.88
C ALA A 27 8.68 5.91 7.03
N ASN A 28 9.12 5.07 7.99
CA ASN A 28 9.77 5.51 9.22
C ASN A 28 9.04 6.71 9.87
N ALA A 29 7.70 6.67 9.80
CA ALA A 29 6.83 7.73 10.27
C ALA A 29 6.89 7.87 11.79
N GLY A 30 6.61 9.06 12.29
CA GLY A 30 6.61 9.37 13.71
C GLY A 30 6.23 10.82 13.96
N ILE A 31 6.43 11.33 15.17
CA ILE A 31 6.15 12.72 15.48
C ILE A 31 7.18 13.59 14.77
N ARG A 32 6.74 14.32 13.74
CA ARG A 32 7.57 15.26 12.99
C ARG A 32 6.99 16.66 13.12
N LYS A 33 7.89 17.67 13.05
CA LYS A 33 7.48 19.07 13.18
C LYS A 33 7.21 19.74 11.83
N GLU A 34 7.75 19.21 10.74
CA GLU A 34 7.66 19.80 9.41
C GLU A 34 6.53 19.12 8.62
N GLU A 35 5.57 19.93 8.19
CA GLU A 35 4.52 19.54 7.27
C GLU A 35 4.58 20.43 6.02
N PRO A 36 4.27 19.89 4.82
CA PRO A 36 4.16 20.73 3.63
C PRO A 36 2.98 21.70 3.77
N SER A 37 3.08 22.86 3.12
CA SER A 37 1.96 23.80 3.11
C SER A 37 0.78 23.25 2.29
N LEU A 38 -0.43 23.67 2.65
CA LEU A 38 -1.63 23.34 1.88
C LEU A 38 -1.50 23.75 0.41
N GLU A 39 -1.02 24.98 0.16
CA GLU A 39 -0.82 25.50 -1.19
C GLU A 39 0.09 24.58 -2.03
N TYR A 40 1.15 24.08 -1.42
CA TYR A 40 2.08 23.17 -2.11
C TYR A 40 1.44 21.83 -2.46
N LEU A 41 0.75 21.19 -1.50
CA LEU A 41 0.05 19.94 -1.76
C LEU A 41 -1.09 20.09 -2.76
N CYS A 42 -1.82 21.21 -2.73
CA CYS A 42 -2.81 21.50 -3.77
C CYS A 42 -2.17 21.54 -5.16
N LYS A 43 -1.00 22.21 -5.31
CA LYS A 43 -0.26 22.22 -6.60
C LYS A 43 0.18 20.81 -7.03
N VAL A 44 0.60 19.95 -6.09
CA VAL A 44 0.93 18.53 -6.38
C VAL A 44 -0.29 17.79 -6.92
N ILE A 45 -1.44 17.94 -6.27
CA ILE A 45 -2.70 17.31 -6.70
C ILE A 45 -3.13 17.85 -8.08
N ASP A 46 -3.13 19.17 -8.26
CA ASP A 46 -3.50 19.81 -9.53
C ASP A 46 -2.63 19.27 -10.67
N ARG A 47 -1.32 19.15 -10.44
CA ARG A 47 -0.41 18.62 -11.45
C ARG A 47 -0.68 17.17 -11.80
N LEU A 48 -1.03 16.32 -10.84
CA LEU A 48 -1.45 14.94 -11.10
C LEU A 48 -2.73 14.89 -11.96
N LEU A 49 -3.70 15.76 -11.65
CA LEU A 49 -4.95 15.84 -12.41
C LEU A 49 -4.73 16.35 -13.84
N GLU A 50 -3.83 17.34 -14.06
CA GLU A 50 -3.40 17.78 -15.39
C GLU A 50 -2.80 16.66 -16.24
N LEU A 51 -2.10 15.70 -15.59
CA LEU A 51 -1.54 14.49 -16.21
C LEU A 51 -2.61 13.39 -16.44
N ASP A 52 -3.89 13.68 -16.20
CA ASP A 52 -5.02 12.74 -16.27
C ASP A 52 -4.88 11.57 -15.26
N ILE A 53 -4.17 11.78 -14.16
CA ILE A 53 -4.04 10.83 -13.04
C ILE A 53 -5.10 11.23 -11.99
N LYS A 54 -6.27 10.61 -12.07
CA LYS A 54 -7.42 10.94 -11.22
C LYS A 54 -7.58 10.04 -10.02
N ASP A 55 -7.06 8.81 -10.07
CA ASP A 55 -7.05 7.87 -8.95
C ASP A 55 -5.90 8.22 -8.02
N ILE A 56 -6.21 8.84 -6.89
CA ILE A 56 -5.25 9.37 -5.92
C ILE A 56 -5.53 8.75 -4.56
N THR A 57 -4.53 8.06 -4.02
CA THR A 57 -4.58 7.56 -2.64
C THR A 57 -3.69 8.40 -1.75
N LEU A 58 -4.27 9.02 -0.73
CA LEU A 58 -3.53 9.77 0.28
C LEU A 58 -3.04 8.81 1.37
N VAL A 59 -1.74 8.84 1.57
CA VAL A 59 -1.02 8.04 2.56
C VAL A 59 0.05 8.88 3.25
N GLY A 60 0.93 8.23 4.00
CA GLY A 60 2.10 8.90 4.57
C GLY A 60 2.53 8.26 5.88
N GLY A 61 2.66 9.07 6.95
CA GLY A 61 2.62 8.61 8.33
C GLY A 61 1.18 8.19 8.64
N ASP A 62 0.36 9.19 8.96
CA ASP A 62 -1.09 9.07 8.92
C ASP A 62 -1.69 10.35 8.31
N PRO A 63 -2.34 10.26 7.15
CA PRO A 63 -2.85 11.44 6.46
C PRO A 63 -3.97 12.16 7.22
N ALA A 64 -4.72 11.47 8.08
CA ALA A 64 -5.82 12.07 8.83
C ALA A 64 -5.39 13.11 9.87
N ILE A 65 -4.11 13.10 10.29
CA ILE A 65 -3.60 14.09 11.23
C ILE A 65 -2.91 15.27 10.56
N TYR A 66 -2.82 15.29 9.23
CA TYR A 66 -2.32 16.47 8.52
C TYR A 66 -3.18 17.69 8.83
N THR A 67 -2.55 18.79 9.20
CA THR A 67 -3.23 20.00 9.73
C THR A 67 -4.34 20.51 8.81
N HIS A 68 -4.14 20.44 7.49
CA HIS A 68 -5.07 20.94 6.47
C HIS A 68 -5.75 19.81 5.67
N ILE A 69 -6.01 18.66 6.31
CA ILE A 69 -6.57 17.50 5.60
C ILE A 69 -7.93 17.79 4.95
N VAL A 70 -8.80 18.55 5.64
CA VAL A 70 -10.13 18.89 5.12
C VAL A 70 -10.02 19.72 3.86
N GLU A 71 -9.26 20.79 3.91
CA GLU A 71 -9.07 21.71 2.79
C GLU A 71 -8.44 20.99 1.59
N LEU A 72 -7.49 20.08 1.85
CA LEU A 72 -6.82 19.30 0.80
C LEU A 72 -7.78 18.33 0.10
N VAL A 73 -8.57 17.53 0.87
CA VAL A 73 -9.51 16.58 0.26
C VAL A 73 -10.64 17.27 -0.47
N VAL A 74 -11.12 18.42 0.05
CA VAL A 74 -12.11 19.26 -0.64
C VAL A 74 -11.56 19.78 -1.96
N HIS A 75 -10.32 20.28 -1.97
CA HIS A 75 -9.64 20.77 -3.17
C HIS A 75 -9.51 19.64 -4.21
N ALA A 76 -8.94 18.51 -3.81
CA ALA A 76 -8.74 17.37 -4.70
C ALA A 76 -10.06 16.89 -5.33
N LYS A 77 -11.11 16.71 -4.51
CA LYS A 77 -12.40 16.22 -4.97
C LYS A 77 -13.10 17.20 -5.91
N LYS A 78 -13.09 18.50 -5.60
CA LYS A 78 -13.67 19.54 -6.46
C LYS A 78 -13.00 19.65 -7.82
N ASN A 79 -11.72 19.28 -7.91
CA ASN A 79 -10.95 19.27 -9.16
C ASN A 79 -10.99 17.90 -9.88
N GLY A 80 -11.82 16.94 -9.41
CA GLY A 80 -12.13 15.72 -10.14
C GLY A 80 -11.30 14.49 -9.75
N ALA A 81 -10.63 14.50 -8.60
CA ALA A 81 -9.97 13.31 -8.07
C ALA A 81 -10.99 12.24 -7.64
N MET A 82 -10.67 10.97 -7.87
CA MET A 82 -11.19 9.84 -7.14
C MET A 82 -10.24 9.59 -5.96
N LEU A 83 -10.75 9.75 -4.75
CA LEU A 83 -9.92 9.92 -3.58
C LEU A 83 -10.06 8.77 -2.59
N SER A 84 -8.97 8.03 -2.40
CA SER A 84 -8.84 7.04 -1.33
C SER A 84 -7.95 7.60 -0.22
N ILE A 85 -8.19 7.18 1.02
CA ILE A 85 -7.33 7.53 2.16
C ILE A 85 -7.05 6.28 3.00
N LEU A 86 -5.78 6.04 3.31
CA LEU A 86 -5.35 4.98 4.23
C LEU A 86 -4.91 5.62 5.54
N SER A 87 -5.72 5.46 6.59
CA SER A 87 -5.50 6.07 7.89
C SER A 87 -5.94 5.17 9.04
N ASN A 88 -5.19 5.15 10.12
CA ASN A 88 -5.49 4.43 11.36
C ASN A 88 -5.85 5.36 12.52
N THR A 89 -5.63 6.65 12.38
CA THR A 89 -6.04 7.64 13.38
C THR A 89 -7.45 8.12 13.10
N LEU A 90 -8.06 8.60 14.17
CA LEU A 90 -9.48 8.78 14.21
C LEU A 90 -10.07 9.99 13.65
N GLU A 91 -9.39 11.02 13.81
CA GLU A 91 -10.21 12.19 14.11
C GLU A 91 -10.19 13.22 13.01
N PHE A 92 -9.34 13.03 11.96
CA PHE A 92 -9.20 14.09 10.98
C PHE A 92 -9.13 15.47 11.68
N ASN A 93 -8.36 15.54 12.77
CA ASN A 93 -8.29 16.71 13.66
C ASN A 93 -9.68 17.14 14.21
N GLY A 94 -10.55 16.17 14.55
CA GLY A 94 -11.93 16.44 15.00
C GLY A 94 -12.92 16.80 13.89
N LYS A 95 -12.49 16.72 12.61
CA LYS A 95 -13.29 17.16 11.45
C LYS A 95 -13.72 15.99 10.54
N ARG A 96 -13.90 14.82 11.11
CA ARG A 96 -14.26 13.60 10.35
C ARG A 96 -15.53 13.74 9.51
N GLU A 97 -16.55 14.44 10.02
CA GLU A 97 -17.78 14.72 9.27
C GLU A 97 -17.49 15.62 8.05
N ASP A 98 -16.57 16.55 8.17
CA ASP A 98 -16.25 17.52 7.11
C ASP A 98 -15.54 16.89 5.91
N VAL A 99 -14.88 15.74 6.09
CA VAL A 99 -14.21 15.03 5.01
C VAL A 99 -15.08 13.97 4.34
N LEU A 100 -16.20 13.58 4.96
CA LEU A 100 -17.00 12.43 4.55
C LEU A 100 -17.40 12.47 3.07
N ASP A 101 -17.91 13.61 2.60
CA ASP A 101 -18.40 13.73 1.21
C ASP A 101 -17.27 13.78 0.17
N PHE A 102 -16.04 14.01 0.61
CA PHE A 102 -14.88 14.23 -0.25
C PHE A 102 -13.96 13.00 -0.35
N ILE A 103 -14.21 11.95 0.42
CA ILE A 103 -13.49 10.68 0.36
C ILE A 103 -14.39 9.63 -0.30
N ASP A 104 -13.87 8.92 -1.31
CA ASP A 104 -14.59 7.83 -1.98
C ASP A 104 -14.34 6.49 -1.27
N VAL A 105 -13.10 6.25 -0.83
CA VAL A 105 -12.67 5.00 -0.17
C VAL A 105 -11.91 5.32 1.10
N TYR A 106 -12.32 4.72 2.20
CA TYR A 106 -11.58 4.73 3.46
C TYR A 106 -10.95 3.36 3.71
N GLU A 107 -9.66 3.35 4.04
CA GLU A 107 -8.91 2.14 4.35
C GLU A 107 -8.23 2.27 5.71
N GLY A 108 -8.24 1.19 6.48
CA GLY A 108 -7.54 1.12 7.77
C GLY A 108 -6.73 -0.16 7.90
N THR A 109 -5.62 -0.12 8.63
CA THR A 109 -4.76 -1.29 8.82
C THR A 109 -5.03 -1.96 10.15
N ILE A 110 -5.39 -3.25 10.11
CA ILE A 110 -5.51 -4.07 11.32
C ILE A 110 -4.32 -5.03 11.43
N HIS A 111 -3.75 -5.15 12.64
CA HIS A 111 -2.59 -6.01 12.89
C HIS A 111 -2.95 -7.29 13.66
N HIS A 112 -4.05 -7.30 14.41
CA HIS A 112 -4.51 -8.45 15.17
C HIS A 112 -6.00 -8.29 15.55
N SER A 113 -6.73 -9.42 15.68
CA SER A 113 -8.12 -9.46 16.19
C SER A 113 -8.24 -9.09 17.68
N ASP A 114 -7.21 -9.39 18.47
CA ASP A 114 -7.12 -8.99 19.87
C ASP A 114 -6.73 -7.52 20.00
N PRO A 115 -7.55 -6.67 20.67
CA PRO A 115 -7.27 -5.23 20.80
C PRO A 115 -5.93 -4.92 21.44
N GLY A 116 -5.60 -5.62 22.55
CA GLY A 116 -4.35 -5.38 23.27
C GLY A 116 -3.09 -5.73 22.45
N LYS A 117 -3.19 -6.77 21.62
CA LYS A 117 -2.11 -7.13 20.68
C LYS A 117 -2.00 -6.12 19.55
N HIS A 118 -3.12 -5.66 19.01
CA HIS A 118 -3.11 -4.59 18.00
C HIS A 118 -2.45 -3.32 18.54
N ASP A 119 -2.87 -2.85 19.71
CA ASP A 119 -2.35 -1.66 20.38
C ASP A 119 -0.86 -1.78 20.67
N SER A 120 -0.45 -2.94 21.22
CA SER A 120 0.95 -3.24 21.49
C SER A 120 1.83 -3.21 20.24
N PHE A 121 1.29 -3.68 19.10
CA PHE A 121 1.98 -3.63 17.81
C PHE A 121 2.11 -2.20 17.28
N CYS A 122 1.04 -1.41 17.37
CA CYS A 122 1.04 0.02 17.01
C CYS A 122 1.81 0.89 18.00
N LYS A 123 2.03 0.39 19.21
CA LYS A 123 2.57 1.13 20.38
C LYS A 123 1.71 2.32 20.78
N VAL A 124 0.41 2.19 20.66
CA VAL A 124 -0.59 3.20 21.03
C VAL A 124 -1.78 2.50 21.66
N GLU A 125 -2.08 2.84 22.91
CA GLU A 125 -3.25 2.37 23.63
C GLU A 125 -4.53 2.90 22.98
N GLY A 126 -5.55 2.03 22.80
CA GLY A 126 -6.80 2.36 22.15
C GLY A 126 -6.73 2.49 20.62
N ALA A 127 -5.61 2.13 19.97
CA ALA A 127 -5.48 2.17 18.51
C ALA A 127 -6.51 1.27 17.82
N TYR A 128 -6.79 0.08 18.39
CA TYR A 128 -7.80 -0.82 17.86
C TYR A 128 -9.19 -0.19 17.85
N ASP A 129 -9.63 0.36 18.99
CA ASP A 129 -10.96 0.97 19.10
C ASP A 129 -11.10 2.18 18.17
N LYS A 130 -10.04 2.93 18.07
CA LYS A 130 -9.95 4.02 17.10
C LYS A 130 -10.20 3.52 15.68
N LEU A 131 -9.44 2.55 15.20
CA LEU A 131 -9.60 1.95 13.89
C LEU A 131 -11.04 1.47 13.66
N ILE A 132 -11.61 0.69 14.60
CA ILE A 132 -12.96 0.16 14.51
C ILE A 132 -14.00 1.28 14.38
N ASN A 133 -13.87 2.33 15.19
CA ASN A 133 -14.78 3.47 15.15
C ASN A 133 -14.74 4.20 13.81
N ASN A 134 -13.57 4.29 13.18
CA ASN A 134 -13.46 4.90 11.85
C ASN A 134 -14.07 4.02 10.75
N LEU A 135 -13.70 2.74 10.72
CA LEU A 135 -14.28 1.80 9.76
C LEU A 135 -15.81 1.82 9.84
N LYS A 136 -16.34 1.80 11.07
CA LYS A 136 -17.78 1.88 11.32
C LYS A 136 -18.39 3.19 10.84
N PHE A 137 -17.73 4.32 11.15
CA PHE A 137 -18.20 5.65 10.75
C PHE A 137 -18.41 5.75 9.23
N PHE A 138 -17.42 5.31 8.44
CA PHE A 138 -17.50 5.37 6.98
C PHE A 138 -18.45 4.32 6.40
N SER A 139 -18.46 3.10 6.96
CA SER A 139 -19.36 2.03 6.56
C SER A 139 -20.82 2.38 6.77
N ASP A 140 -21.19 2.90 7.96
CA ASP A 140 -22.56 3.29 8.30
C ASP A 140 -23.10 4.43 7.39
N ARG A 141 -22.20 5.18 6.76
CA ARG A 141 -22.54 6.28 5.82
C ARG A 141 -22.42 5.88 4.35
N GLY A 142 -22.29 4.59 4.10
CA GLY A 142 -22.31 4.03 2.73
C GLY A 142 -21.06 4.30 1.91
N LYS A 143 -19.96 4.68 2.53
CA LYS A 143 -18.66 4.80 1.85
C LYS A 143 -18.05 3.42 1.63
N SER A 144 -17.21 3.29 0.60
CA SER A 144 -16.43 2.09 0.41
C SER A 144 -15.37 1.98 1.51
N VAL A 145 -15.33 0.82 2.16
CA VAL A 145 -14.42 0.54 3.28
C VAL A 145 -13.51 -0.63 2.95
N GLY A 146 -12.21 -0.41 3.06
CA GLY A 146 -11.17 -1.42 2.92
C GLY A 146 -10.41 -1.67 4.22
N VAL A 147 -9.86 -2.88 4.33
CA VAL A 147 -8.99 -3.27 5.44
C VAL A 147 -7.66 -3.74 4.91
N ALA A 148 -6.57 -3.10 5.34
CA ALA A 148 -5.22 -3.51 5.03
C ALA A 148 -4.69 -4.49 6.08
N LEU A 149 -4.06 -5.56 5.64
CA LEU A 149 -3.46 -6.61 6.47
C LEU A 149 -2.02 -6.85 6.05
N ASN A 150 -1.10 -6.69 6.99
CA ASN A 150 0.29 -7.06 6.78
C ASN A 150 0.50 -8.54 7.08
N MET A 151 0.98 -9.31 6.11
CA MET A 151 1.29 -10.73 6.25
C MET A 151 2.65 -10.88 6.93
N ILE A 152 2.68 -11.12 8.22
CA ILE A 152 3.90 -11.22 9.03
C ILE A 152 3.80 -12.41 10.00
N PRO A 153 4.95 -12.92 10.51
CA PRO A 153 4.96 -14.03 11.49
C PRO A 153 4.13 -13.76 12.74
N TYR A 154 3.92 -12.50 13.09
CA TYR A 154 3.13 -12.08 14.26
C TYR A 154 1.63 -12.40 14.13
N ASN A 155 1.06 -12.36 12.91
CA ASN A 155 -0.38 -12.43 12.71
C ASN A 155 -0.85 -13.37 11.59
N TYR A 156 0.07 -14.04 10.87
CA TYR A 156 -0.27 -14.82 9.67
C TYR A 156 -1.38 -15.86 9.88
N ASN A 157 -1.57 -16.35 11.10
CA ASN A 157 -2.54 -17.37 11.46
C ASN A 157 -3.87 -16.83 12.03
N VAL A 158 -4.03 -15.52 12.14
CA VAL A 158 -5.22 -14.84 12.68
C VAL A 158 -5.75 -13.73 11.76
N LEU A 159 -5.38 -13.74 10.48
CA LEU A 159 -5.80 -12.71 9.53
C LEU A 159 -7.31 -12.78 9.26
N ALA A 160 -7.86 -14.01 9.13
CA ALA A 160 -9.30 -14.20 8.98
C ALA A 160 -10.05 -13.72 10.23
N ASP A 161 -9.61 -14.11 11.42
CA ASP A 161 -10.20 -13.68 12.69
C ASP A 161 -10.19 -12.14 12.82
N SER A 162 -9.12 -11.51 12.32
CA SER A 162 -9.01 -10.04 12.34
C SER A 162 -10.10 -9.37 11.47
N VAL A 163 -10.37 -9.92 10.29
CA VAL A 163 -11.45 -9.43 9.40
C VAL A 163 -12.81 -9.74 9.99
N GLU A 164 -13.01 -10.97 10.48
CA GLU A 164 -14.28 -11.41 11.08
C GLU A 164 -14.64 -10.58 12.30
N SER A 165 -13.66 -10.23 13.15
CA SER A 165 -13.89 -9.37 14.32
C SER A 165 -14.43 -7.97 13.95
N ILE A 166 -14.14 -7.48 12.74
CA ILE A 166 -14.69 -6.22 12.22
C ILE A 166 -16.12 -6.44 11.71
N ILE A 167 -16.34 -7.51 10.95
CA ILE A 167 -17.67 -7.85 10.38
C ILE A 167 -18.69 -8.11 11.50
N GLU A 168 -18.30 -8.80 12.57
CA GLU A 168 -19.14 -9.08 13.74
C GLU A 168 -19.61 -7.82 14.47
N LYS A 169 -18.91 -6.70 14.29
CA LYS A 169 -19.33 -5.38 14.79
C LYS A 169 -20.31 -4.65 13.83
N GLY A 170 -20.80 -5.35 12.81
CA GLY A 170 -21.73 -4.81 11.82
C GLY A 170 -21.10 -3.88 10.79
N ILE A 171 -19.78 -3.95 10.61
CA ILE A 171 -19.06 -3.11 9.63
C ILE A 171 -18.99 -3.87 8.31
N LYS A 172 -19.49 -3.24 7.25
CA LYS A 172 -19.35 -3.77 5.89
C LYS A 172 -17.94 -3.48 5.36
N ILE A 173 -17.23 -4.53 4.96
CA ILE A 173 -15.93 -4.46 4.30
C ILE A 173 -16.13 -4.76 2.81
N ASP A 174 -15.72 -3.86 1.93
CA ASP A 174 -15.85 -4.04 0.49
C ASP A 174 -14.62 -4.74 -0.12
N HIS A 175 -13.43 -4.53 0.46
CA HIS A 175 -12.19 -5.17 0.01
C HIS A 175 -11.15 -5.31 1.11
N ILE A 176 -10.25 -6.26 0.90
CA ILE A 176 -9.09 -6.52 1.76
C ILE A 176 -7.83 -6.31 0.94
N ILE A 177 -6.88 -5.56 1.49
CA ILE A 177 -5.55 -5.35 0.91
C ILE A 177 -4.53 -6.17 1.70
N MET A 178 -3.91 -7.13 1.03
CA MET A 178 -2.85 -7.96 1.59
C MET A 178 -1.50 -7.38 1.23
N GLN A 179 -0.70 -7.06 2.25
CA GLN A 179 0.61 -6.42 2.08
C GLN A 179 1.71 -7.29 2.71
N ARG A 180 2.91 -7.24 2.13
CA ARG A 180 4.11 -7.79 2.73
C ARG A 180 4.95 -6.66 3.34
N ILE A 181 5.81 -7.01 4.27
CA ILE A 181 6.81 -6.06 4.74
C ILE A 181 8.00 -6.08 3.80
N ILE A 182 8.32 -4.92 3.28
CA ILE A 182 9.56 -4.65 2.56
C ILE A 182 10.58 -4.17 3.60
N GLN A 183 11.81 -4.67 3.55
CA GLN A 183 12.89 -4.31 4.49
C GLN A 183 13.38 -2.88 4.26
N PHE A 184 12.51 -1.92 4.57
CA PHE A 184 12.74 -0.50 4.42
C PHE A 184 12.23 0.30 5.63
N GLY A 185 12.72 1.51 5.86
CA GLY A 185 12.36 2.33 7.00
C GLY A 185 12.72 1.65 8.32
N ARG A 186 11.78 1.51 9.27
CA ARG A 186 12.02 0.80 10.52
C ARG A 186 12.25 -0.71 10.37
N ALA A 187 11.80 -1.29 9.27
CA ALA A 187 11.99 -2.71 8.98
C ALA A 187 13.37 -3.04 8.38
N THR A 188 14.22 -2.07 8.12
CA THR A 188 15.57 -2.28 7.55
C THR A 188 16.37 -3.27 8.40
N GLY A 189 16.85 -4.34 7.76
CA GLY A 189 17.61 -5.41 8.42
C GLY A 189 16.80 -6.35 9.31
N MET A 190 15.47 -6.23 9.34
CA MET A 190 14.60 -7.04 10.20
C MET A 190 14.00 -8.24 9.43
N ASN A 191 14.70 -9.37 9.43
CA ASN A 191 14.22 -10.60 8.79
C ASN A 191 13.04 -11.26 9.53
N ASN A 192 12.78 -10.88 10.78
CA ASN A 192 11.67 -11.41 11.58
C ASN A 192 10.27 -10.99 11.09
N PHE A 193 10.19 -10.13 10.10
CA PHE A 193 8.93 -9.79 9.42
C PHE A 193 8.74 -10.55 8.10
N GLU A 194 9.73 -11.31 7.65
CA GLU A 194 9.58 -12.10 6.41
C GLU A 194 8.63 -13.28 6.64
N ILE A 195 7.65 -13.40 5.74
CA ILE A 195 6.74 -14.54 5.73
C ILE A 195 7.41 -15.73 5.02
N SER A 196 7.33 -16.93 5.61
CA SER A 196 7.78 -18.15 4.95
C SER A 196 6.75 -18.65 3.93
N SER A 197 7.17 -19.56 3.03
CA SER A 197 6.23 -20.21 2.09
C SER A 197 5.13 -21.01 2.82
N GLU A 198 5.42 -21.55 3.98
CA GLU A 198 4.48 -22.29 4.80
C GLU A 198 3.43 -21.36 5.43
N MET A 199 3.88 -20.26 6.03
CA MET A 199 2.99 -19.20 6.54
C MET A 199 2.13 -18.60 5.43
N LEU A 200 2.72 -18.36 4.25
CA LEU A 200 1.97 -17.89 3.08
C LEU A 200 0.88 -18.88 2.66
N GLY A 201 1.14 -20.19 2.72
CA GLY A 201 0.13 -21.20 2.49
C GLY A 201 -1.06 -21.11 3.45
N GLU A 202 -0.81 -20.81 4.73
CA GLU A 202 -1.87 -20.57 5.72
C GLU A 202 -2.65 -19.30 5.43
N VAL A 203 -1.97 -18.20 5.12
CA VAL A 203 -2.63 -16.94 4.73
C VAL A 203 -3.56 -17.16 3.54
N LEU A 204 -3.12 -17.89 2.51
CA LEU A 204 -3.93 -18.14 1.32
C LEU A 204 -5.17 -18.99 1.61
N ARG A 205 -5.11 -19.93 2.57
CA ARG A 205 -6.30 -20.67 3.04
C ARG A 205 -7.30 -19.75 3.72
N GLN A 206 -6.84 -18.84 4.56
CA GLN A 206 -7.70 -17.86 5.24
C GLN A 206 -8.35 -16.90 4.24
N VAL A 207 -7.59 -16.42 3.25
CA VAL A 207 -8.10 -15.58 2.15
C VAL A 207 -9.22 -16.31 1.39
N GLU A 208 -8.99 -17.57 1.00
CA GLU A 208 -10.00 -18.40 0.31
C GLU A 208 -11.26 -18.59 1.17
N SER A 209 -11.11 -18.76 2.49
CA SER A 209 -12.22 -18.87 3.43
C SER A 209 -13.04 -17.58 3.50
N LEU A 210 -12.39 -16.42 3.63
CA LEU A 210 -13.04 -15.11 3.68
C LEU A 210 -13.80 -14.79 2.38
N GLU A 211 -13.18 -15.07 1.22
CA GLU A 211 -13.83 -14.88 -0.09
C GLU A 211 -15.08 -15.76 -0.20
N ASN A 212 -14.96 -17.06 0.14
CA ASN A 212 -16.08 -18.00 0.05
C ASN A 212 -17.22 -17.67 1.03
N LYS A 213 -16.92 -17.20 2.24
CA LYS A 213 -17.90 -16.95 3.29
C LYS A 213 -18.62 -15.61 3.13
N TYR A 214 -17.89 -14.58 2.71
CA TYR A 214 -18.37 -13.20 2.69
C TYR A 214 -18.42 -12.55 1.31
N GLY A 215 -17.81 -13.16 0.29
CA GLY A 215 -17.71 -12.59 -1.06
C GLY A 215 -16.83 -11.34 -1.13
N ILE A 216 -15.94 -11.13 -0.15
CA ILE A 216 -15.09 -9.94 -0.08
C ILE A 216 -13.96 -10.05 -1.10
N LYS A 217 -13.73 -9.00 -1.87
CA LYS A 217 -12.61 -8.92 -2.82
C LYS A 217 -11.29 -8.84 -2.06
N VAL A 218 -10.34 -9.70 -2.38
CA VAL A 218 -8.98 -9.66 -1.81
C VAL A 218 -7.96 -9.23 -2.88
N ILE A 219 -7.12 -8.28 -2.53
CA ILE A 219 -6.10 -7.68 -3.40
C ILE A 219 -4.75 -7.87 -2.72
N PHE A 220 -3.81 -8.54 -3.39
CA PHE A 220 -2.43 -8.57 -2.95
C PHE A 220 -1.69 -7.38 -3.55
N GLU A 221 -1.47 -6.32 -2.75
CA GLU A 221 -0.79 -5.10 -3.22
C GLU A 221 0.65 -5.40 -3.62
N ASP A 222 1.33 -6.24 -2.85
CA ASP A 222 2.68 -6.69 -3.16
C ASP A 222 2.62 -8.02 -3.92
N PRO A 223 3.11 -8.09 -5.15
CA PRO A 223 3.03 -9.30 -5.95
C PRO A 223 3.84 -10.45 -5.34
N LEU A 224 3.29 -11.65 -5.44
CA LEU A 224 3.93 -12.88 -5.00
C LEU A 224 4.41 -13.69 -6.21
N PRO A 225 5.57 -14.37 -6.13
CA PRO A 225 6.02 -15.22 -7.21
C PRO A 225 5.14 -16.48 -7.31
N PHE A 226 4.60 -16.77 -8.50
CA PHE A 226 3.68 -17.89 -8.72
C PHE A 226 4.28 -19.26 -8.34
N CYS A 227 5.60 -19.41 -8.44
CA CYS A 227 6.28 -20.64 -8.04
C CYS A 227 6.32 -20.86 -6.51
N ALA A 228 5.96 -19.86 -5.70
CA ALA A 228 5.88 -19.99 -4.25
C ALA A 228 4.53 -20.50 -3.74
N ILE A 229 3.51 -20.54 -4.58
CA ILE A 229 2.12 -20.81 -4.19
C ILE A 229 1.51 -21.95 -5.01
N ASP A 230 0.42 -22.53 -4.52
CA ASP A 230 -0.37 -23.50 -5.25
C ASP A 230 -1.13 -22.84 -6.41
N LYS A 231 -1.28 -23.56 -7.52
CA LYS A 231 -1.97 -23.08 -8.75
C LYS A 231 -3.40 -22.60 -8.49
N LYS A 232 -4.11 -23.17 -7.54
CA LYS A 232 -5.49 -22.77 -7.21
C LYS A 232 -5.57 -21.31 -6.72
N TYR A 233 -4.47 -20.74 -6.21
CA TYR A 233 -4.37 -19.37 -5.73
C TYR A 233 -3.88 -18.35 -6.77
N TYR A 234 -3.57 -18.80 -8.00
CA TYR A 234 -3.12 -17.89 -9.07
C TYR A 234 -4.15 -16.83 -9.42
N LYS A 235 -5.43 -17.04 -9.10
CA LYS A 235 -6.51 -16.07 -9.29
C LYS A 235 -6.32 -14.79 -8.49
N TYR A 236 -5.55 -14.81 -7.39
CA TYR A 236 -5.25 -13.65 -6.56
C TYR A 236 -4.00 -12.89 -7.01
N MET A 237 -3.23 -13.47 -7.93
CA MET A 237 -1.91 -12.97 -8.27
C MET A 237 -1.93 -12.10 -9.52
N HIS A 238 -1.16 -11.05 -9.48
CA HIS A 238 -0.90 -10.17 -10.61
C HIS A 238 0.56 -9.70 -10.61
N PRO A 239 1.11 -9.27 -11.75
CA PRO A 239 2.43 -8.66 -11.79
C PRO A 239 2.44 -7.33 -11.04
N CYS A 240 3.61 -6.89 -10.61
CA CYS A 240 3.78 -5.58 -9.97
C CYS A 240 3.29 -4.46 -10.89
N GLU A 241 2.37 -3.64 -10.41
CA GLU A 241 1.85 -2.48 -11.15
C GLU A 241 2.68 -1.21 -10.92
N TRP A 242 3.48 -1.16 -9.88
CA TRP A 242 4.40 -0.08 -9.61
C TRP A 242 5.43 0.05 -10.73
N GLY A 243 5.60 1.24 -11.28
CA GLY A 243 6.44 1.45 -12.47
C GLY A 243 5.78 1.05 -13.80
N ILE A 244 4.54 0.55 -13.78
CA ILE A 244 3.72 0.21 -14.96
C ILE A 244 2.52 1.15 -15.08
N SER A 245 1.69 1.21 -14.05
CA SER A 245 0.47 2.02 -13.99
C SER A 245 0.31 2.81 -12.69
N LYS A 246 1.17 2.56 -11.70
CA LYS A 246 1.18 3.23 -10.40
C LYS A 246 2.50 3.94 -10.17
N ILE A 247 2.42 5.14 -9.54
CA ILE A 247 3.58 5.90 -9.06
C ILE A 247 3.42 6.28 -7.59
N SER A 248 4.52 6.57 -6.93
CA SER A 248 4.55 7.18 -5.61
C SER A 248 5.03 8.62 -5.71
N VAL A 249 4.40 9.51 -4.96
CA VAL A 249 4.76 10.93 -4.83
C VAL A 249 4.97 11.23 -3.35
N ASP A 250 6.12 11.72 -2.96
CA ASP A 250 6.37 12.11 -1.58
C ASP A 250 5.83 13.54 -1.29
N TYR A 251 5.85 13.93 -0.02
CA TYR A 251 5.36 15.26 0.40
C TYR A 251 6.18 16.45 -0.15
N LYS A 252 7.31 16.18 -0.78
CA LYS A 252 8.14 17.17 -1.50
C LYS A 252 7.89 17.16 -3.01
N GLY A 253 6.95 16.35 -3.48
CA GLY A 253 6.64 16.21 -4.89
C GLY A 253 7.62 15.35 -5.68
N ASN A 254 8.55 14.64 -5.02
CA ASN A 254 9.47 13.74 -5.69
C ASN A 254 8.73 12.48 -6.13
N LEU A 255 9.03 12.05 -7.35
CA LEU A 255 8.46 10.85 -7.98
C LEU A 255 9.35 9.64 -7.72
N SER A 256 8.76 8.54 -7.28
CA SER A 256 9.41 7.24 -7.19
C SER A 256 8.56 6.19 -7.88
N ARG A 257 9.19 5.12 -8.36
CA ARG A 257 8.50 3.99 -8.98
C ARG A 257 7.49 3.37 -8.00
N CYS A 258 7.85 3.27 -6.72
CA CYS A 258 7.02 2.69 -5.68
C CYS A 258 7.34 3.34 -4.32
N GLY A 259 6.41 3.31 -3.38
CA GLY A 259 6.58 3.94 -2.06
C GLY A 259 7.74 3.39 -1.22
N ALA A 260 8.18 2.16 -1.49
CA ALA A 260 9.35 1.55 -0.85
C ALA A 260 10.64 1.69 -1.68
N ASP A 261 10.60 2.33 -2.85
CA ASP A 261 11.76 2.56 -3.74
C ASP A 261 12.19 4.03 -3.73
N VAL A 262 12.20 4.62 -2.54
CA VAL A 262 12.50 6.06 -2.35
C VAL A 262 13.97 6.42 -2.60
N PHE A 263 14.87 5.44 -2.71
CA PHE A 263 16.26 5.66 -3.08
C PHE A 263 16.43 6.04 -4.56
N HIS A 264 15.40 5.77 -5.38
CA HIS A 264 15.43 5.99 -6.82
C HIS A 264 14.30 6.95 -7.21
N SER A 265 14.39 8.20 -6.73
CA SER A 265 13.58 9.27 -7.28
C SER A 265 14.01 9.55 -8.73
N PHE A 266 13.04 9.60 -9.64
CA PHE A 266 13.30 9.87 -11.05
C PHE A 266 12.91 11.29 -11.47
N GLY A 267 12.65 12.18 -10.52
CA GLY A 267 12.35 13.60 -10.73
C GLY A 267 11.22 14.10 -9.85
N SER A 268 10.65 15.23 -10.23
CA SER A 268 9.55 15.90 -9.55
C SER A 268 8.26 15.79 -10.34
N VAL A 269 7.12 15.82 -9.65
CA VAL A 269 5.79 15.90 -10.29
C VAL A 269 5.64 17.16 -11.18
N PHE A 270 6.48 18.17 -10.97
CA PHE A 270 6.48 19.42 -11.75
C PHE A 270 7.37 19.38 -12.99
N ASP A 271 8.14 18.31 -13.16
CA ASP A 271 8.95 18.08 -14.37
C ASP A 271 8.09 17.53 -15.53
N ASP A 272 8.73 17.21 -16.65
CA ASP A 272 8.10 16.45 -17.74
C ASP A 272 7.97 14.97 -17.35
N VAL A 273 6.89 14.66 -16.60
CA VAL A 273 6.64 13.33 -16.05
C VAL A 273 6.57 12.26 -17.15
N ASP A 274 5.96 12.55 -18.29
CA ASP A 274 5.85 11.59 -19.41
C ASP A 274 7.23 11.24 -19.99
N TYR A 275 8.08 12.24 -20.12
CA TYR A 275 9.47 12.03 -20.54
C TYR A 275 10.23 11.19 -19.52
N LEU A 276 10.24 11.58 -18.26
CA LEU A 276 10.92 10.87 -17.18
C LEU A 276 10.41 9.42 -17.03
N TRP A 277 9.10 9.22 -17.06
CA TRP A 277 8.47 7.90 -16.96
C TRP A 277 8.88 6.93 -18.09
N THR A 278 9.23 7.47 -19.23
CA THR A 278 9.64 6.68 -20.40
C THR A 278 11.14 6.54 -20.55
N THR A 279 11.94 7.45 -20.01
CA THR A 279 13.40 7.51 -20.24
C THR A 279 14.25 7.14 -19.03
N ASP A 280 13.70 7.17 -17.81
CA ASP A 280 14.43 6.83 -16.59
C ASP A 280 14.95 5.39 -16.63
N ASP A 281 16.23 5.22 -16.33
CA ASP A 281 16.92 3.93 -16.46
C ASP A 281 16.49 2.91 -15.40
N ASN A 282 16.11 3.34 -14.19
CA ASN A 282 15.61 2.45 -13.15
C ASN A 282 14.23 1.88 -13.55
N ILE A 283 13.34 2.74 -14.05
CA ILE A 283 12.02 2.33 -14.55
C ILE A 283 12.17 1.38 -15.74
N LYS A 284 13.08 1.65 -16.68
CA LYS A 284 13.38 0.75 -17.80
C LYS A 284 13.90 -0.59 -17.31
N ALA A 285 14.91 -0.59 -16.43
CA ALA A 285 15.48 -1.81 -15.86
C ALA A 285 14.40 -2.68 -15.18
N PHE A 286 13.50 -2.06 -14.44
CA PHE A 286 12.35 -2.75 -13.86
C PHE A 286 11.43 -3.38 -14.93
N ARG A 287 11.07 -2.64 -15.97
CA ARG A 287 10.19 -3.11 -17.06
C ARG A 287 10.82 -4.22 -17.90
N GLU A 288 12.11 -4.15 -18.15
CA GLU A 288 12.87 -5.16 -18.90
C GLU A 288 13.11 -6.46 -18.13
N LYS A 289 13.05 -6.41 -16.79
CA LYS A 289 13.18 -7.57 -15.89
C LYS A 289 14.47 -8.36 -16.08
N LYS A 290 15.54 -7.73 -16.59
CA LYS A 290 16.86 -8.37 -16.81
C LYS A 290 17.52 -8.86 -15.52
N TYR A 291 17.09 -8.32 -14.36
CA TYR A 291 17.53 -8.75 -13.03
C TYR A 291 17.02 -10.13 -12.62
N LEU A 292 16.05 -10.68 -13.35
CA LEU A 292 15.49 -11.99 -13.00
C LEU A 292 16.39 -13.13 -13.51
N PRO A 293 16.47 -14.25 -12.76
CA PRO A 293 17.22 -15.43 -13.17
C PRO A 293 16.74 -16.03 -14.51
N VAL A 294 17.63 -16.69 -15.24
CA VAL A 294 17.32 -17.35 -16.52
C VAL A 294 16.08 -18.26 -16.42
N LYS A 295 15.95 -19.03 -15.33
CA LYS A 295 14.77 -19.87 -15.07
C LYS A 295 13.45 -19.10 -15.09
N CYS A 296 13.45 -17.81 -14.72
CA CYS A 296 12.25 -16.98 -14.81
C CYS A 296 11.94 -16.61 -16.26
N HIS A 297 12.95 -16.28 -17.06
CA HIS A 297 12.78 -15.94 -18.48
C HIS A 297 12.28 -17.13 -19.32
N GLU A 298 12.65 -18.36 -18.95
CA GLU A 298 12.19 -19.59 -19.57
C GLU A 298 10.81 -20.07 -19.06
N CYS A 299 10.27 -19.42 -18.03
CA CYS A 299 9.02 -19.82 -17.40
C CYS A 299 7.80 -19.38 -18.22
N SER A 300 6.88 -20.32 -18.49
CA SER A 300 5.62 -20.03 -19.20
C SER A 300 4.72 -18.99 -18.50
N LEU A 301 4.95 -18.73 -17.22
CA LEU A 301 4.22 -17.75 -16.40
C LEU A 301 4.96 -16.40 -16.30
N PHE A 302 6.07 -16.21 -16.98
CA PHE A 302 6.93 -15.03 -16.86
C PHE A 302 6.16 -13.70 -16.93
N PHE A 303 5.33 -13.53 -17.97
CA PHE A 303 4.57 -12.29 -18.16
C PHE A 303 3.45 -12.08 -17.13
N LYS A 304 2.88 -13.14 -16.59
CA LYS A 304 1.84 -13.07 -15.56
C LYS A 304 2.42 -12.88 -14.16
N CYS A 305 3.55 -13.50 -13.89
CA CYS A 305 4.20 -13.50 -12.58
C CYS A 305 5.07 -12.26 -12.36
N GLY A 306 5.88 -11.91 -13.36
CA GLY A 306 6.84 -10.81 -13.25
C GLY A 306 7.93 -11.01 -12.20
N GLY A 307 8.06 -12.21 -11.62
CA GLY A 307 9.09 -12.55 -10.64
C GLY A 307 8.76 -12.20 -9.17
N GLY A 308 7.55 -11.74 -8.87
CA GLY A 308 7.17 -11.26 -7.55
C GLY A 308 7.63 -9.80 -7.31
N CYS A 309 7.84 -9.43 -6.04
CA CYS A 309 8.31 -8.09 -5.68
C CYS A 309 9.84 -7.95 -5.88
N PRO A 310 10.29 -7.06 -6.75
CA PRO A 310 11.72 -6.92 -7.09
C PRO A 310 12.58 -6.32 -5.99
N ILE A 311 11.95 -5.70 -4.99
CA ILE A 311 12.61 -5.06 -3.84
C ILE A 311 12.20 -5.70 -2.52
N SER A 312 11.76 -6.96 -2.56
CA SER A 312 11.28 -7.68 -1.37
C SER A 312 12.35 -7.82 -0.26
N ARG A 313 13.63 -7.74 -0.63
CA ARG A 313 14.79 -7.63 0.28
C ARG A 313 15.71 -6.51 -0.19
N ASN A 314 16.23 -5.74 0.76
CA ASN A 314 17.27 -4.74 0.55
C ASN A 314 17.02 -3.82 -0.67
N PRO A 315 15.98 -2.99 -0.68
CA PRO A 315 15.68 -2.10 -1.80
C PRO A 315 16.84 -1.16 -2.17
N GLU A 316 17.77 -0.91 -1.25
CA GLU A 316 18.99 -0.11 -1.46
C GLU A 316 19.94 -0.75 -2.51
N HIS A 317 19.88 -2.07 -2.69
CA HIS A 317 20.77 -2.80 -3.59
C HIS A 317 20.19 -3.02 -4.99
N GLY A 318 19.06 -2.40 -5.30
CA GLY A 318 18.39 -2.50 -6.59
C GLY A 318 17.48 -3.73 -6.71
N PHE A 319 17.12 -4.07 -7.94
CA PHE A 319 16.17 -5.12 -8.23
C PHE A 319 16.79 -6.52 -8.14
N THR A 320 16.07 -7.42 -7.46
CA THR A 320 16.43 -8.83 -7.33
C THR A 320 15.22 -9.73 -7.56
N ALA A 321 15.45 -11.03 -7.70
CA ALA A 321 14.34 -11.98 -7.63
C ALA A 321 13.76 -11.99 -6.22
N ASP A 322 12.43 -12.15 -6.15
CA ASP A 322 11.72 -12.24 -4.88
C ASP A 322 12.26 -13.37 -4.00
N TYR A 323 12.43 -13.14 -2.71
CA TYR A 323 12.99 -14.12 -1.76
C TYR A 323 12.13 -15.39 -1.62
N LEU A 324 10.83 -15.31 -1.91
CA LEU A 324 9.93 -16.47 -1.96
C LEU A 324 10.09 -17.28 -3.24
N SER A 325 10.76 -16.73 -4.26
CA SER A 325 10.93 -17.41 -5.54
C SER A 325 11.79 -18.68 -5.40
N LYS A 326 11.30 -19.80 -5.92
CA LYS A 326 12.08 -21.05 -6.00
C LYS A 326 13.28 -20.93 -6.95
N SER A 327 13.27 -19.92 -7.84
CA SER A 327 14.40 -19.65 -8.75
C SER A 327 15.49 -18.79 -8.12
N GLY A 328 15.19 -18.07 -7.02
CA GLY A 328 16.14 -17.23 -6.30
C GLY A 328 16.89 -17.93 -5.16
N LYS A 329 16.59 -19.19 -4.87
CA LYS A 329 17.45 -19.99 -3.98
C LYS A 329 18.69 -20.42 -4.78
N ILE A 330 19.64 -19.50 -4.87
CA ILE A 330 21.03 -19.85 -5.18
C ILE A 330 21.52 -20.61 -3.95
N ILE A 331 21.80 -21.88 -4.17
CA ILE A 331 22.50 -22.76 -3.23
C ILE A 331 23.90 -22.20 -2.97
#